data_0b767dcedf2ef9ea387ad8c15d2ef3a7
#
_entry.id   0b767dcedf2ef9ea387ad8c15d2ef3a7
#
_cell.length_a   1.000
_cell.length_b   1.000
_cell.length_c   1.000
_cell.angle_alpha   90.00
_cell.angle_beta   90.00
_cell.angle_gamma   90.00
#
_symmetry.space_group_name_H-M   'P 1'
#
loop_
_entity.id
_entity.type
_entity.pdbx_description
1 polymer ?
#
loop_
_entity_poly.entity_id
_entity_poly.type
_entity_poly.pdbx_seq_one_letter_code
_entity_poly.pdbx_strand_id
1 'polypeptide(L)'
;TYNYLLMQHAADPDSLVHEWAESIVGDQYPVPDRILHFTEILVQDYLSQEMCDNRPPRGAYDLFATEGGTAAMCYIFDSLQENFLNKGDGIVLMVPAFTPYIEIPQLSRYQFRVTKIHANRMNNEGMHLWQYSDEDIDRLKSPKIKALFVTNPSNPPSYTLSPDTMARIVSIVRNDNPNLMIITDDVYGTFSPHFRSFMAEIPYNTLCVYSFSKYFGATGWRNAVIALHEFNLFDKL
;
A
#
# COMPACT_ATOMS: atom_id res chain seq x y z
N THR A 1 9.61 32.50 0.00
CA THR A 1 8.59 31.46 -0.27
C THR A 1 7.21 32.07 -0.38
N TYR A 2 6.76 32.85 0.62
CA TYR A 2 5.46 33.52 0.64
C TYR A 2 5.25 34.43 -0.61
N ASN A 3 6.18 35.32 -0.89
CA ASN A 3 6.09 36.20 -2.08
C ASN A 3 6.13 35.43 -3.40
N TYR A 4 6.79 34.27 -3.45
CA TYR A 4 6.80 33.40 -4.62
C TYR A 4 5.44 32.76 -4.85
N LEU A 5 4.81 32.26 -3.81
CA LEU A 5 3.47 31.68 -3.88
C LEU A 5 2.42 32.70 -4.28
N LEU A 6 2.52 33.94 -3.71
CA LEU A 6 1.68 35.06 -4.10
C LEU A 6 1.80 35.43 -5.59
N MET A 7 3.03 35.40 -6.16
CA MET A 7 3.25 35.69 -7.57
C MET A 7 2.73 34.61 -8.52
N GLN A 8 2.66 33.36 -8.05
CA GLN A 8 2.31 32.23 -8.93
C GLN A 8 0.81 31.93 -8.95
N HIS A 9 0.08 32.05 -7.84
CA HIS A 9 -1.27 31.48 -7.74
C HIS A 9 -2.27 32.27 -6.88
N ALA A 10 -1.88 33.32 -6.20
CA ALA A 10 -2.78 33.95 -5.27
C ALA A 10 -3.73 34.95 -5.93
N ALA A 11 -4.94 34.48 -6.20
CA ALA A 11 -6.05 35.38 -6.44
C ALA A 11 -6.42 36.20 -5.18
N ASP A 12 -6.06 35.69 -3.98
CA ASP A 12 -6.35 36.33 -2.70
C ASP A 12 -5.27 36.00 -1.65
N PRO A 13 -4.41 36.97 -1.27
CA PRO A 13 -3.42 36.80 -0.21
C PRO A 13 -3.99 36.46 1.16
N ASP A 14 -5.20 36.98 1.47
CA ASP A 14 -5.84 36.74 2.75
C ASP A 14 -6.34 35.30 2.90
N SER A 15 -6.69 34.65 1.80
CA SER A 15 -7.02 33.22 1.77
C SER A 15 -5.84 32.35 2.22
N LEU A 16 -4.63 32.63 1.75
CA LEU A 16 -3.41 31.90 2.16
C LEU A 16 -3.09 32.06 3.64
N VAL A 17 -3.30 33.28 4.18
CA VAL A 17 -3.13 33.57 5.62
C VAL A 17 -4.19 32.84 6.43
N HIS A 18 -5.41 32.78 5.92
CA HIS A 18 -6.52 32.08 6.56
C HIS A 18 -6.30 30.58 6.56
N GLU A 19 -5.88 29.99 5.43
CA GLU A 19 -5.49 28.56 5.34
C GLU A 19 -4.31 28.23 6.26
N TRP A 20 -3.34 29.13 6.40
CA TRP A 20 -2.26 28.97 7.36
C TRP A 20 -2.73 29.07 8.81
N ALA A 21 -3.64 29.98 9.12
CA ALA A 21 -4.22 30.12 10.45
C ALA A 21 -5.04 28.86 10.82
N GLU A 22 -5.77 28.31 9.87
CA GLU A 22 -6.48 27.04 10.05
C GLU A 22 -5.53 25.83 10.15
N SER A 23 -4.39 25.84 9.46
CA SER A 23 -3.38 24.81 9.57
C SER A 23 -2.64 24.78 10.92
N ILE A 24 -2.77 25.82 11.74
CA ILE A 24 -2.32 25.86 13.15
C ILE A 24 -3.08 24.83 14.00
N VAL A 25 -4.19 24.31 13.53
CA VAL A 25 -4.82 23.11 14.13
C VAL A 25 -3.84 21.93 14.24
N GLY A 26 -2.75 21.94 13.45
CA GLY A 26 -1.64 21.01 13.54
C GLY A 26 -0.78 21.10 14.80
N ASP A 27 -0.99 22.07 15.70
CA ASP A 27 -0.31 22.16 17.00
C ASP A 27 -0.98 21.28 18.07
N GLN A 28 -2.13 20.69 17.77
CA GLN A 28 -2.85 19.79 18.66
C GLN A 28 -2.59 18.32 18.33
N TYR A 29 -2.45 17.52 19.37
CA TYR A 29 -2.38 16.07 19.20
C TYR A 29 -3.73 15.53 18.71
N PRO A 30 -3.75 14.65 17.70
CA PRO A 30 -4.95 13.89 17.38
C PRO A 30 -5.31 12.93 18.53
N VAL A 31 -6.47 12.30 18.47
CA VAL A 31 -6.75 11.13 19.33
C VAL A 31 -5.70 10.04 19.07
N PRO A 32 -5.32 9.24 20.09
CA PRO A 32 -4.11 8.40 20.06
C PRO A 32 -4.00 7.41 18.88
N ASP A 33 -5.09 7.02 18.29
CA ASP A 33 -5.19 6.01 17.23
C ASP A 33 -5.45 6.61 15.83
N ARG A 34 -5.44 7.96 15.70
CA ARG A 34 -5.81 8.65 14.46
C ARG A 34 -4.85 9.77 14.11
N ILE A 35 -4.84 10.17 12.84
CA ILE A 35 -4.28 11.45 12.39
C ILE A 35 -5.32 12.56 12.55
N LEU A 36 -4.91 13.83 12.41
CA LEU A 36 -5.85 14.93 12.45
C LEU A 36 -6.98 14.73 11.45
N HIS A 37 -8.23 14.93 11.88
CA HIS A 37 -9.42 14.62 11.09
C HIS A 37 -9.44 15.29 9.71
N PHE A 38 -9.02 16.53 9.63
CA PHE A 38 -8.91 17.25 8.35
C PHE A 38 -7.89 16.59 7.41
N THR A 39 -6.72 16.21 7.93
CA THR A 39 -5.69 15.50 7.17
C THR A 39 -6.18 14.11 6.75
N GLU A 40 -6.92 13.44 7.62
CA GLU A 40 -7.51 12.13 7.34
C GLU A 40 -8.46 12.21 6.12
N ILE A 41 -9.37 13.18 6.09
CA ILE A 41 -10.29 13.39 4.97
C ILE A 41 -9.52 13.63 3.66
N LEU A 42 -8.55 14.52 3.66
CA LEU A 42 -7.75 14.82 2.47
C LEU A 42 -7.00 13.60 1.96
N VAL A 43 -6.42 12.79 2.84
CA VAL A 43 -5.69 11.60 2.45
C VAL A 43 -6.64 10.50 1.97
N GLN A 44 -7.81 10.33 2.59
CA GLN A 44 -8.84 9.39 2.11
C GLN A 44 -9.34 9.77 0.71
N ASP A 45 -9.63 11.04 0.47
CA ASP A 45 -10.04 11.52 -0.85
C ASP A 45 -8.95 11.28 -1.89
N TYR A 46 -7.71 11.62 -1.55
CA TYR A 46 -6.57 11.40 -2.43
C TYR A 46 -6.39 9.91 -2.77
N LEU A 47 -6.40 9.01 -1.77
CA LEU A 47 -6.28 7.58 -2.02
C LEU A 47 -7.46 7.03 -2.81
N SER A 48 -8.66 7.54 -2.59
CA SER A 48 -9.86 7.16 -3.35
C SER A 48 -9.73 7.53 -4.83
N GLN A 49 -9.14 8.67 -5.12
CA GLN A 49 -8.90 9.10 -6.49
C GLN A 49 -7.79 8.28 -7.14
N GLU A 50 -6.63 8.21 -6.51
CA GLU A 50 -5.39 7.70 -7.12
C GLU A 50 -5.27 6.17 -7.05
N MET A 51 -5.73 5.56 -5.95
CA MET A 51 -5.59 4.11 -5.75
C MET A 51 -6.85 3.34 -6.15
N CYS A 52 -7.98 4.02 -6.31
CA CYS A 52 -9.26 3.38 -6.66
C CYS A 52 -9.84 3.86 -7.99
N ASP A 53 -9.11 4.65 -8.80
CA ASP A 53 -9.59 5.23 -10.05
C ASP A 53 -10.96 5.93 -9.86
N ASN A 54 -11.08 6.77 -8.81
CA ASN A 54 -12.32 7.45 -8.40
C ASN A 54 -13.53 6.53 -8.13
N ARG A 55 -13.28 5.25 -7.87
CA ARG A 55 -14.33 4.26 -7.57
C ARG A 55 -13.96 3.47 -6.31
N PRO A 56 -13.89 4.12 -5.13
CA PRO A 56 -13.56 3.45 -3.89
C PRO A 56 -14.67 2.45 -3.51
N PRO A 57 -14.35 1.40 -2.76
CA PRO A 57 -15.35 0.56 -2.13
C PRO A 57 -16.17 1.38 -1.13
N ARG A 58 -17.33 0.84 -0.73
CA ARG A 58 -18.14 1.46 0.32
C ARG A 58 -17.44 1.33 1.67
N GLY A 59 -17.56 2.36 2.50
CA GLY A 59 -16.97 2.41 3.84
C GLY A 59 -15.77 3.36 3.89
N ALA A 60 -15.20 3.53 5.07
CA ALA A 60 -14.06 4.37 5.32
C ALA A 60 -12.76 3.54 5.39
N TYR A 61 -11.65 4.23 5.29
CA TYR A 61 -10.32 3.66 5.56
C TYR A 61 -9.78 4.27 6.85
N ASP A 62 -9.29 3.44 7.75
CA ASP A 62 -8.46 3.86 8.85
C ASP A 62 -7.04 4.14 8.33
N LEU A 63 -6.48 5.26 8.74
CA LEU A 63 -5.19 5.75 8.25
C LEU A 63 -4.20 5.90 9.40
N PHE A 64 -3.01 5.30 9.24
CA PHE A 64 -1.91 5.41 10.18
C PHE A 64 -0.73 6.10 9.51
N ALA A 65 -0.35 7.28 10.00
CA ALA A 65 0.82 8.00 9.52
C ALA A 65 2.12 7.31 9.96
N THR A 66 3.10 7.25 9.07
CA THR A 66 4.39 6.61 9.33
C THR A 66 5.55 7.43 8.74
N GLU A 67 6.77 7.18 9.22
CA GLU A 67 8.00 7.85 8.79
C GLU A 67 8.50 7.31 7.43
N GLY A 68 7.60 7.18 6.47
CA GLY A 68 7.84 6.68 5.11
C GLY A 68 7.51 5.20 4.94
N GLY A 69 7.44 4.75 3.68
CA GLY A 69 6.97 3.41 3.33
C GLY A 69 7.77 2.27 3.96
N THR A 70 9.08 2.42 4.14
CA THR A 70 9.90 1.39 4.79
C THR A 70 9.53 1.21 6.28
N ALA A 71 9.27 2.31 7.00
CA ALA A 71 8.80 2.24 8.38
C ALA A 71 7.41 1.60 8.45
N ALA A 72 6.50 1.97 7.54
CA ALA A 72 5.19 1.34 7.41
C ALA A 72 5.29 -0.19 7.28
N MET A 73 6.19 -0.68 6.42
CA MET A 73 6.40 -2.13 6.27
C MET A 73 6.96 -2.78 7.52
N CYS A 74 7.87 -2.12 8.25
CA CYS A 74 8.36 -2.65 9.53
C CYS A 74 7.22 -2.80 10.54
N TYR A 75 6.37 -1.78 10.67
CA TYR A 75 5.21 -1.83 11.56
C TYR A 75 4.22 -2.92 11.16
N ILE A 76 3.99 -3.11 9.87
CA ILE A 76 3.13 -4.19 9.37
C ILE A 76 3.74 -5.55 9.71
N PHE A 77 5.03 -5.78 9.47
CA PHE A 77 5.66 -7.07 9.82
C PHE A 77 5.61 -7.36 11.32
N ASP A 78 5.89 -6.35 12.15
CA ASP A 78 5.81 -6.50 13.61
C ASP A 78 4.36 -6.80 14.05
N SER A 79 3.38 -6.06 13.51
CA SER A 79 1.96 -6.26 13.83
C SER A 79 1.44 -7.62 13.34
N LEU A 80 1.84 -8.06 12.16
CA LEU A 80 1.48 -9.39 11.65
C LEU A 80 2.03 -10.50 12.53
N GLN A 81 3.27 -10.38 13.00
CA GLN A 81 3.88 -11.36 13.88
C GLN A 81 3.16 -11.46 15.23
N GLU A 82 2.81 -10.31 15.81
CA GLU A 82 2.21 -10.27 17.15
C GLU A 82 0.72 -10.68 17.15
N ASN A 83 -0.01 -10.38 16.07
CA ASN A 83 -1.46 -10.45 16.08
C ASN A 83 -2.06 -11.44 15.07
N PHE A 84 -1.34 -11.80 14.02
CA PHE A 84 -1.95 -12.52 12.90
C PHE A 84 -1.24 -13.82 12.52
N LEU A 85 0.09 -13.84 12.54
CA LEU A 85 0.89 -14.96 12.06
C LEU A 85 1.42 -15.80 13.20
N ASN A 86 1.29 -17.12 13.06
CA ASN A 86 1.93 -18.06 13.95
C ASN A 86 3.31 -18.46 13.42
N LYS A 87 4.15 -19.00 14.29
CA LYS A 87 5.45 -19.55 13.91
C LYS A 87 5.31 -20.57 12.79
N GLY A 88 6.02 -20.33 11.69
CA GLY A 88 6.03 -21.21 10.53
C GLY A 88 4.91 -20.96 9.53
N ASP A 89 4.04 -20.00 9.77
CA ASP A 89 3.09 -19.54 8.75
C ASP A 89 3.83 -19.01 7.52
N GLY A 90 3.24 -19.23 6.36
CA GLY A 90 3.83 -18.85 5.09
C GLY A 90 3.49 -17.41 4.74
N ILE A 91 4.49 -16.65 4.33
CA ILE A 91 4.31 -15.39 3.61
C ILE A 91 4.90 -15.51 2.20
N VAL A 92 4.31 -14.82 1.26
CA VAL A 92 4.77 -14.76 -0.13
C VAL A 92 5.23 -13.35 -0.46
N LEU A 93 6.39 -13.25 -1.08
CA LEU A 93 6.93 -12.00 -1.63
C LEU A 93 6.90 -12.09 -3.15
N MET A 94 6.22 -11.17 -3.81
CA MET A 94 6.31 -11.01 -5.26
C MET A 94 7.60 -10.26 -5.60
N VAL A 95 8.45 -10.88 -6.41
CA VAL A 95 9.77 -10.33 -6.76
C VAL A 95 9.92 -10.24 -8.28
N PRO A 96 10.66 -9.24 -8.79
CA PRO A 96 11.56 -8.33 -8.06
C PRO A 96 10.79 -7.33 -7.21
N ALA A 97 11.38 -6.96 -6.06
CA ALA A 97 10.83 -6.00 -5.13
C ALA A 97 11.94 -5.12 -4.54
N PHE A 98 11.58 -4.04 -3.90
CA PHE A 98 12.52 -3.17 -3.19
C PHE A 98 13.27 -3.97 -2.12
N THR A 99 14.61 -3.90 -2.12
CA THR A 99 15.47 -4.77 -1.30
C THR A 99 15.07 -4.86 0.18
N PRO A 100 14.72 -3.78 0.89
CA PRO A 100 14.28 -3.87 2.28
C PRO A 100 13.08 -4.80 2.49
N TYR A 101 12.14 -4.88 1.54
CA TYR A 101 10.97 -5.77 1.65
C TYR A 101 11.34 -7.24 1.48
N ILE A 102 12.48 -7.52 0.86
CA ILE A 102 13.03 -8.87 0.76
C ILE A 102 13.80 -9.24 2.03
N GLU A 103 14.54 -8.29 2.60
CA GLU A 103 15.46 -8.51 3.71
C GLU A 103 14.76 -8.53 5.09
N ILE A 104 13.85 -7.56 5.31
CA ILE A 104 13.19 -7.37 6.61
C ILE A 104 12.49 -8.65 7.10
N PRO A 105 11.64 -9.34 6.32
CA PRO A 105 10.92 -10.53 6.79
C PRO A 105 11.83 -11.74 7.03
N GLN A 106 13.09 -11.69 6.62
CA GLN A 106 14.09 -12.72 6.85
C GLN A 106 14.94 -12.48 8.12
N LEU A 107 14.73 -11.36 8.82
CA LEU A 107 15.39 -11.11 10.08
C LEU A 107 15.01 -12.19 11.10
N SER A 108 15.99 -12.56 11.96
CA SER A 108 15.83 -13.66 12.92
C SER A 108 14.71 -13.46 13.94
N ARG A 109 14.27 -12.22 14.15
CA ARG A 109 13.12 -11.89 15.01
C ARG A 109 11.78 -12.37 14.42
N TYR A 110 11.66 -12.44 13.08
CA TYR A 110 10.49 -12.99 12.41
C TYR A 110 10.68 -14.48 12.15
N GLN A 111 9.69 -15.27 12.47
CA GLN A 111 9.76 -16.73 12.32
C GLN A 111 8.87 -17.23 11.17
N PHE A 112 8.71 -16.40 10.14
CA PHE A 112 7.90 -16.68 8.96
C PHE A 112 8.61 -17.66 8.01
N ARG A 113 7.81 -18.42 7.30
CA ARG A 113 8.29 -19.17 6.14
C ARG A 113 8.13 -18.32 4.88
N VAL A 114 9.21 -17.67 4.46
CA VAL A 114 9.21 -16.78 3.31
C VAL A 114 9.32 -17.59 2.02
N THR A 115 8.38 -17.39 1.10
CA THR A 115 8.39 -17.91 -0.27
C THR A 115 8.43 -16.74 -1.25
N LYS A 116 9.27 -16.85 -2.30
CA LYS A 116 9.35 -15.84 -3.37
C LYS A 116 8.64 -16.35 -4.61
N ILE A 117 7.82 -15.50 -5.22
CA ILE A 117 7.23 -15.70 -6.54
C ILE A 117 7.93 -14.74 -7.50
N HIS A 118 8.50 -15.28 -8.58
CA HIS A 118 9.31 -14.51 -9.50
C HIS A 118 8.52 -14.09 -10.73
N ALA A 119 8.68 -12.82 -11.15
CA ALA A 119 8.15 -12.33 -12.42
C ALA A 119 9.02 -12.87 -13.56
N ASN A 120 8.73 -14.07 -14.04
CA ASN A 120 9.53 -14.82 -15.01
C ASN A 120 8.80 -15.10 -16.32
N ARG A 121 7.61 -14.51 -16.53
CA ARG A 121 6.83 -14.75 -17.74
C ARG A 121 7.53 -14.16 -18.96
N MET A 122 7.53 -14.90 -20.06
CA MET A 122 8.06 -14.49 -21.36
C MET A 122 6.92 -14.31 -22.36
N ASN A 123 7.11 -13.43 -23.34
CA ASN A 123 6.23 -13.38 -24.51
C ASN A 123 6.65 -14.43 -25.57
N ASN A 124 5.90 -14.52 -26.65
CA ASN A 124 6.18 -15.46 -27.74
C ASN A 124 7.51 -15.21 -28.47
N GLU A 125 8.09 -14.02 -28.29
CA GLU A 125 9.38 -13.61 -28.88
C GLU A 125 10.54 -13.83 -27.91
N GLY A 126 10.28 -14.39 -26.72
CA GLY A 126 11.28 -14.64 -25.69
C GLY A 126 11.69 -13.40 -24.89
N MET A 127 10.91 -12.29 -24.97
CA MET A 127 11.15 -11.11 -24.16
C MET A 127 10.51 -11.26 -22.79
N HIS A 128 11.20 -10.76 -21.77
CA HIS A 128 10.75 -10.79 -20.39
C HIS A 128 9.61 -9.78 -20.16
N LEU A 129 8.48 -10.26 -19.65
CA LEU A 129 7.27 -9.43 -19.46
C LEU A 129 7.13 -8.86 -18.04
N TRP A 130 7.99 -9.21 -17.09
CA TRP A 130 7.89 -8.82 -15.68
C TRP A 130 6.52 -9.18 -15.06
N GLN A 131 5.89 -10.26 -15.55
CA GLN A 131 4.63 -10.80 -15.08
C GLN A 131 4.84 -12.19 -14.48
N TYR A 132 3.84 -12.68 -13.79
CA TYR A 132 3.87 -13.92 -13.03
C TYR A 132 3.12 -15.03 -13.74
N SER A 133 3.57 -16.27 -13.58
CA SER A 133 2.85 -17.41 -14.12
C SER A 133 1.61 -17.72 -13.27
N ASP A 134 0.59 -18.28 -13.91
CA ASP A 134 -0.64 -18.71 -13.22
C ASP A 134 -0.36 -19.78 -12.17
N GLU A 135 0.58 -20.68 -12.45
CA GLU A 135 1.00 -21.75 -11.54
C GLU A 135 1.64 -21.17 -10.27
N ASP A 136 2.47 -20.13 -10.40
CA ASP A 136 3.08 -19.47 -9.25
C ASP A 136 2.06 -18.72 -8.41
N ILE A 137 1.10 -18.02 -9.05
CA ILE A 137 0.01 -17.34 -8.35
C ILE A 137 -0.90 -18.35 -7.64
N ASP A 138 -1.15 -19.52 -8.21
CA ASP A 138 -1.99 -20.56 -7.61
C ASP A 138 -1.45 -21.13 -6.29
N ARG A 139 -0.18 -20.93 -5.99
CA ARG A 139 0.39 -21.24 -4.67
C ARG A 139 -0.32 -20.51 -3.53
N LEU A 140 -0.88 -19.32 -3.81
CA LEU A 140 -1.64 -18.52 -2.84
C LEU A 140 -2.93 -19.19 -2.36
N LYS A 141 -3.43 -20.22 -3.06
CA LYS A 141 -4.60 -21.03 -2.65
C LYS A 141 -4.34 -21.81 -1.37
N SER A 142 -3.07 -22.02 -1.02
CA SER A 142 -2.72 -22.79 0.17
C SER A 142 -3.10 -22.03 1.44
N PRO A 143 -3.90 -22.62 2.35
CA PRO A 143 -4.29 -21.97 3.61
C PRO A 143 -3.11 -21.79 4.58
N LYS A 144 -1.95 -22.37 4.27
CA LYS A 144 -0.70 -22.17 5.01
C LYS A 144 -0.02 -20.83 4.63
N ILE A 145 -0.43 -20.21 3.53
CA ILE A 145 0.03 -18.88 3.13
C ILE A 145 -0.97 -17.87 3.70
N LYS A 146 -0.49 -17.02 4.58
CA LYS A 146 -1.29 -16.07 5.33
C LYS A 146 -1.17 -14.64 4.82
N ALA A 147 -0.04 -14.30 4.19
CA ALA A 147 0.19 -12.97 3.67
C ALA A 147 0.91 -12.97 2.32
N LEU A 148 0.51 -12.05 1.45
CA LEU A 148 1.16 -11.72 0.18
C LEU A 148 1.67 -10.29 0.24
N PHE A 149 2.95 -10.10 -0.04
CA PHE A 149 3.57 -8.79 -0.19
C PHE A 149 3.83 -8.49 -1.66
N VAL A 150 3.35 -7.33 -2.11
CA VAL A 150 3.47 -6.90 -3.50
C VAL A 150 3.75 -5.40 -3.57
N THR A 151 4.63 -4.99 -4.48
CA THR A 151 4.81 -3.59 -4.87
C THR A 151 4.20 -3.40 -6.24
N ASN A 152 3.19 -2.54 -6.35
CA ASN A 152 2.45 -2.34 -7.59
C ASN A 152 2.15 -0.85 -7.83
N PRO A 153 2.69 -0.25 -8.90
CA PRO A 153 3.69 -0.78 -9.86
C PRO A 153 4.99 -1.22 -9.21
N SER A 154 5.63 -2.22 -9.79
CA SER A 154 6.82 -2.87 -9.24
C SER A 154 8.07 -2.01 -9.27
N ASN A 155 8.96 -2.22 -8.32
CA ASN A 155 10.28 -1.61 -8.24
C ASN A 155 11.34 -2.72 -8.09
N PRO A 156 12.37 -2.81 -8.96
CA PRO A 156 12.85 -1.80 -9.92
C PRO A 156 12.22 -1.82 -11.33
N PRO A 157 11.49 -2.85 -11.82
CA PRO A 157 11.19 -2.93 -13.26
C PRO A 157 10.09 -1.99 -13.74
N SER A 158 9.39 -1.28 -12.84
CA SER A 158 8.34 -0.29 -13.17
C SER A 158 7.16 -0.87 -13.97
N TYR A 159 6.76 -2.09 -13.68
CA TYR A 159 5.62 -2.77 -14.30
C TYR A 159 4.42 -2.83 -13.35
N THR A 160 3.25 -2.56 -13.89
CA THR A 160 1.98 -2.81 -13.20
C THR A 160 1.58 -4.28 -13.37
N LEU A 161 0.99 -4.89 -12.35
CA LEU A 161 0.38 -6.20 -12.47
C LEU A 161 -0.65 -6.21 -13.62
N SER A 162 -0.61 -7.26 -14.42
CA SER A 162 -1.62 -7.42 -15.49
C SER A 162 -3.02 -7.55 -14.88
N PRO A 163 -4.06 -7.10 -15.59
CA PRO A 163 -5.45 -7.30 -15.15
C PRO A 163 -5.77 -8.75 -14.83
N ASP A 164 -5.24 -9.70 -15.61
CA ASP A 164 -5.46 -11.13 -15.40
C ASP A 164 -4.82 -11.62 -14.10
N THR A 165 -3.57 -11.21 -13.81
CA THR A 165 -2.90 -11.55 -12.56
C THR A 165 -3.63 -10.96 -11.36
N MET A 166 -4.07 -9.70 -11.46
CA MET A 166 -4.86 -9.04 -10.42
C MET A 166 -6.17 -9.81 -10.18
N ALA A 167 -6.94 -10.07 -11.23
CA ALA A 167 -8.21 -10.80 -11.15
C ALA A 167 -8.04 -12.21 -10.56
N ARG A 168 -6.94 -12.90 -10.90
CA ARG A 168 -6.63 -14.21 -10.36
C ARG A 168 -6.36 -14.17 -8.85
N ILE A 169 -5.56 -13.22 -8.38
CA ILE A 169 -5.31 -13.04 -6.94
C ILE A 169 -6.62 -12.70 -6.21
N VAL A 170 -7.42 -11.79 -6.75
CA VAL A 170 -8.74 -11.44 -6.21
C VAL A 170 -9.65 -12.66 -6.12
N SER A 171 -9.67 -13.49 -7.17
CA SER A 171 -10.45 -14.75 -7.17
C SER A 171 -9.98 -15.72 -6.10
N ILE A 172 -8.67 -15.87 -5.92
CA ILE A 172 -8.09 -16.74 -4.88
C ILE A 172 -8.52 -16.29 -3.49
N VAL A 173 -8.44 -14.98 -3.21
CA VAL A 173 -8.87 -14.43 -1.91
C VAL A 173 -10.36 -14.69 -1.68
N ARG A 174 -11.20 -14.50 -2.71
CA ARG A 174 -12.66 -14.66 -2.56
C ARG A 174 -13.12 -16.10 -2.42
N ASN A 175 -12.43 -17.04 -3.08
CA ASN A 175 -12.96 -18.39 -3.25
C ASN A 175 -12.10 -19.49 -2.60
N ASP A 176 -10.78 -19.33 -2.55
CA ASP A 176 -9.86 -20.41 -2.15
C ASP A 176 -9.19 -20.12 -0.79
N ASN A 177 -8.75 -18.88 -0.55
CA ASN A 177 -8.03 -18.50 0.67
C ASN A 177 -8.55 -17.16 1.23
N PRO A 178 -9.75 -17.13 1.84
CA PRO A 178 -10.40 -15.90 2.28
C PRO A 178 -9.67 -15.19 3.43
N ASN A 179 -8.74 -15.85 4.09
CA ASN A 179 -7.93 -15.30 5.16
C ASN A 179 -6.53 -14.85 4.68
N LEU A 180 -6.30 -14.83 3.37
CA LEU A 180 -5.05 -14.28 2.82
C LEU A 180 -5.04 -12.76 2.97
N MET A 181 -4.07 -12.24 3.71
CA MET A 181 -3.82 -10.80 3.81
C MET A 181 -2.95 -10.33 2.65
N ILE A 182 -3.36 -9.26 1.99
CA ILE A 182 -2.58 -8.61 0.94
C ILE A 182 -1.94 -7.35 1.52
N ILE A 183 -0.64 -7.25 1.44
CA ILE A 183 0.12 -6.06 1.80
C ILE A 183 0.65 -5.47 0.50
N THR A 184 0.11 -4.32 0.09
CA THR A 184 0.50 -3.66 -1.14
C THR A 184 1.24 -2.37 -0.87
N ASP A 185 2.38 -2.18 -1.54
CA ASP A 185 3.07 -0.90 -1.63
C ASP A 185 2.71 -0.24 -2.96
N ASP A 186 1.85 0.75 -2.88
CA ASP A 186 1.28 1.45 -4.04
C ASP A 186 1.94 2.82 -4.27
N VAL A 187 3.13 3.03 -3.73
CA VAL A 187 3.86 4.32 -3.84
C VAL A 187 4.02 4.83 -5.27
N TYR A 188 3.99 3.95 -6.25
CA TYR A 188 4.08 4.30 -7.68
C TYR A 188 2.73 4.30 -8.41
N GLY A 189 1.63 3.99 -7.73
CA GLY A 189 0.29 3.92 -8.32
C GLY A 189 -0.13 5.22 -9.03
N THR A 190 0.15 6.36 -8.42
CA THR A 190 -0.16 7.70 -8.97
C THR A 190 0.50 7.99 -10.33
N PHE A 191 1.60 7.29 -10.67
CA PHE A 191 2.24 7.43 -11.99
C PHE A 191 1.55 6.60 -13.09
N SER A 192 0.61 5.74 -12.73
CA SER A 192 -0.09 4.86 -13.65
C SER A 192 -1.52 5.34 -13.88
N PRO A 193 -1.88 5.83 -15.08
CA PRO A 193 -3.25 6.25 -15.36
C PRO A 193 -4.26 5.12 -15.09
N HIS A 194 -5.39 5.48 -14.49
CA HIS A 194 -6.46 4.52 -14.14
C HIS A 194 -6.01 3.37 -13.23
N PHE A 195 -5.02 3.65 -12.37
CA PHE A 195 -4.53 2.65 -11.43
C PHE A 195 -5.62 2.17 -10.48
N ARG A 196 -5.67 0.87 -10.26
CA ARG A 196 -6.53 0.25 -9.25
C ARG A 196 -5.71 -0.67 -8.37
N SER A 197 -5.67 -0.34 -7.11
CA SER A 197 -5.02 -1.10 -6.05
C SER A 197 -5.85 -2.31 -5.62
N PHE A 198 -5.22 -3.24 -4.92
CA PHE A 198 -5.93 -4.27 -4.16
C PHE A 198 -6.86 -3.69 -3.10
N MET A 199 -6.58 -2.50 -2.55
CA MET A 199 -7.49 -1.84 -1.61
C MET A 199 -8.84 -1.50 -2.25
N ALA A 200 -8.90 -1.32 -3.57
CA ALA A 200 -10.14 -1.09 -4.31
C ALA A 200 -10.88 -2.39 -4.63
N GLU A 201 -10.17 -3.49 -4.84
CA GLU A 201 -10.73 -4.76 -5.31
C GLU A 201 -11.11 -5.73 -4.17
N ILE A 202 -10.28 -5.80 -3.13
CA ILE A 202 -10.45 -6.68 -1.96
C ILE A 202 -10.11 -5.90 -0.67
N PRO A 203 -10.86 -4.82 -0.35
CA PRO A 203 -10.54 -3.91 0.74
C PRO A 203 -10.40 -4.60 2.10
N TYR A 204 -11.22 -5.62 2.35
CA TYR A 204 -11.26 -6.32 3.64
C TYR A 204 -10.03 -7.19 3.91
N ASN A 205 -9.25 -7.48 2.87
CA ASN A 205 -8.04 -8.29 2.98
C ASN A 205 -6.76 -7.48 2.72
N THR A 206 -6.85 -6.17 2.49
CA THR A 206 -5.73 -5.37 2.03
C THR A 206 -5.26 -4.37 3.08
N LEU A 207 -3.95 -4.38 3.35
CA LEU A 207 -3.21 -3.28 3.97
C LEU A 207 -2.47 -2.55 2.84
N CYS A 208 -2.84 -1.30 2.59
CA CYS A 208 -2.21 -0.48 1.55
C CYS A 208 -1.20 0.47 2.17
N VAL A 209 0.03 0.44 1.67
CA VAL A 209 1.04 1.43 1.99
C VAL A 209 1.14 2.43 0.85
N TYR A 210 0.96 3.71 1.16
CA TYR A 210 1.22 4.79 0.23
C TYR A 210 2.23 5.77 0.82
N SER A 211 3.21 6.19 0.03
CA SER A 211 4.23 7.14 0.45
C SER A 211 4.24 8.39 -0.42
N PHE A 212 4.26 9.56 0.22
CA PHE A 212 4.36 10.85 -0.45
C PHE A 212 5.77 11.16 -0.99
N SER A 213 6.71 10.25 -0.78
CA SER A 213 8.13 10.42 -1.15
C SER A 213 8.34 10.62 -2.65
N LYS A 214 7.60 9.92 -3.52
CA LYS A 214 7.92 9.83 -4.96
C LYS A 214 7.16 10.86 -5.78
N TYR A 215 5.85 10.75 -5.85
CA TYR A 215 5.04 11.64 -6.68
C TYR A 215 5.18 13.12 -6.28
N PHE A 216 5.19 13.40 -4.99
CA PHE A 216 5.32 14.77 -4.47
C PHE A 216 6.77 15.24 -4.32
N GLY A 217 7.77 14.43 -4.66
CA GLY A 217 9.17 14.79 -4.46
C GLY A 217 9.56 15.01 -2.99
N ALA A 218 8.77 14.48 -2.04
CA ALA A 218 8.92 14.72 -0.61
C ALA A 218 9.73 13.61 0.09
N THR A 219 10.70 13.03 -0.59
CA THR A 219 11.49 11.89 -0.10
C THR A 219 12.15 12.17 1.27
N GLY A 220 12.65 13.38 1.48
CA GLY A 220 13.31 13.77 2.72
C GLY A 220 12.34 14.03 3.89
N TRP A 221 11.04 14.21 3.63
CA TRP A 221 10.05 14.48 4.67
C TRP A 221 9.63 13.23 5.45
N ARG A 222 9.96 12.06 4.93
CA ARG A 222 9.67 10.77 5.56
C ARG A 222 8.20 10.61 5.94
N ASN A 223 7.30 10.81 4.98
CA ASN A 223 5.85 10.76 5.20
C ASN A 223 5.20 9.67 4.34
N ALA A 224 4.45 8.79 4.99
CA ALA A 224 3.66 7.75 4.37
C ALA A 224 2.44 7.41 5.25
N VAL A 225 1.52 6.63 4.70
CA VAL A 225 0.35 6.12 5.43
C VAL A 225 0.20 4.63 5.18
N ILE A 226 -0.31 3.94 6.19
CA ILE A 226 -0.93 2.63 6.07
C ILE A 226 -2.44 2.88 6.04
N ALA A 227 -3.11 2.39 5.01
CA ALA A 227 -4.56 2.47 4.89
C ALA A 227 -5.17 1.06 4.94
N LEU A 228 -6.16 0.86 5.78
CA LEU A 228 -6.95 -0.37 5.85
C LEU A 228 -8.43 -0.01 5.97
N HIS A 229 -9.27 -0.84 5.38
CA HIS A 229 -10.71 -0.63 5.40
C HIS A 229 -11.27 -0.84 6.82
N GLU A 230 -12.27 -0.06 7.25
CA GLU A 230 -12.92 -0.16 8.58
C GLU A 230 -13.46 -1.55 8.95
N PHE A 231 -13.66 -2.43 7.96
CA PHE A 231 -14.04 -3.84 8.13
C PHE A 231 -12.92 -4.79 7.72
N ASN A 232 -11.66 -4.38 7.88
CA ASN A 232 -10.52 -5.19 7.49
C ASN A 232 -10.47 -6.49 8.31
N LEU A 233 -9.94 -7.54 7.68
CA LEU A 233 -9.74 -8.84 8.33
C LEU A 233 -8.80 -8.73 9.53
N PHE A 234 -7.81 -7.83 9.47
CA PHE A 234 -6.84 -7.61 10.53
C PHE A 234 -7.49 -7.16 11.85
N ASP A 235 -8.58 -6.38 11.80
CA ASP A 235 -9.29 -5.90 13.00
C ASP A 235 -10.19 -6.96 13.64
N LYS A 236 -10.37 -8.10 12.99
CA LYS A 236 -11.25 -9.19 13.47
C LYS A 236 -10.49 -10.30 14.19
N LEU A 237 -9.20 -10.15 14.29
CA LEU A 237 -8.30 -11.17 14.86
C LEU A 237 -7.73 -10.72 16.17
#